data_2bdba9a4a0292855d2bde0a3cc4df2c8
#
_entry.id   2bdba9a4a0292855d2bde0a3cc4df2c8
#
_cell.length_a   1.000
_cell.length_b   1.000
_cell.length_c   1.000
_cell.angle_alpha   90.00
_cell.angle_beta   90.00
_cell.angle_gamma   90.00
#
_symmetry.space_group_name_H-M   'P 1'
#
loop_
_entity.id
_entity.type
_entity.pdbx_description
1 polymer ?
#
loop_
_entity_poly.entity_id
_entity_poly.type
_entity_poly.pdbx_seq_one_letter_code
_entity_poly.pdbx_strand_id
1 'polypeptide(L)'
;VAEIALSQVGNVGGEIYWRWYGFNSRVEWCACFVSWCYAQAGATEPKFSGCTSGGMGWFQSHGQWADRNYTDIAPGDAIFFDWDGSGDADHVGIVVGVENGTVYTVEGNSSGDMCRYNSYPLGSSVIRGYGLMLWN
;
A
#
# COMPACT_ATOMS: atom_id res chain seq x y z
N VAL A 1 -11.16 -0.81 5.24
CA VAL A 1 -9.78 -0.30 5.00
C VAL A 1 -9.79 0.82 3.97
N ALA A 2 -10.46 0.62 2.85
CA ALA A 2 -10.50 1.64 1.80
C ALA A 2 -11.04 2.97 2.31
N GLU A 3 -12.12 2.95 3.08
CA GLU A 3 -12.72 4.17 3.65
C GLU A 3 -11.75 4.86 4.61
N ILE A 4 -11.03 4.08 5.43
CA ILE A 4 -10.02 4.61 6.35
C ILE A 4 -8.92 5.29 5.56
N ALA A 5 -8.40 4.65 4.52
CA ALA A 5 -7.35 5.21 3.67
C ALA A 5 -7.82 6.50 2.98
N LEU A 6 -9.02 6.50 2.43
CA LEU A 6 -9.60 7.69 1.76
C LEU A 6 -9.74 8.87 2.73
N SER A 7 -10.06 8.61 4.00
CA SER A 7 -10.19 9.66 5.01
C SER A 7 -8.87 10.37 5.31
N GLN A 8 -7.73 9.78 4.94
CA GLN A 8 -6.41 10.31 5.22
C GLN A 8 -5.83 11.16 4.07
N VAL A 9 -6.49 11.19 2.93
CA VAL A 9 -6.02 11.98 1.78
C VAL A 9 -5.82 13.44 2.19
N GLY A 10 -4.65 13.97 1.87
CA GLY A 10 -4.27 15.33 2.23
C GLY A 10 -3.34 15.43 3.45
N ASN A 11 -3.12 14.34 4.18
CA ASN A 11 -2.14 14.36 5.27
C ASN A 11 -0.75 14.63 4.71
N VAL A 12 -0.03 15.56 5.31
CA VAL A 12 1.32 15.95 4.91
C VAL A 12 2.31 15.53 5.98
N GLY A 13 3.42 14.93 5.55
CA GLY A 13 4.52 14.54 6.43
C GLY A 13 4.38 13.20 7.14
N GLY A 14 3.18 12.66 7.22
CA GLY A 14 2.92 11.30 7.72
C GLY A 14 3.29 11.02 9.17
N GLU A 15 3.46 12.07 10.00
CA GLU A 15 3.93 11.90 11.38
C GLU A 15 3.04 10.94 12.18
N ILE A 16 1.73 11.01 12.00
CA ILE A 16 0.76 10.15 12.69
C ILE A 16 1.08 8.66 12.43
N TYR A 17 1.55 8.33 11.22
CA TYR A 17 1.80 6.95 10.82
C TYR A 17 3.19 6.46 11.24
N TRP A 18 4.24 7.25 10.99
CA TRP A 18 5.57 6.78 11.34
C TRP A 18 5.81 6.83 12.85
N ARG A 19 5.17 7.75 13.60
CA ARG A 19 5.23 7.73 15.06
C ARG A 19 4.47 6.53 15.65
N TRP A 20 3.28 6.27 15.13
CA TRP A 20 2.52 5.08 15.52
C TRP A 20 3.33 3.81 15.32
N TYR A 21 4.06 3.72 14.21
CA TYR A 21 4.89 2.56 13.91
C TYR A 21 6.01 2.38 14.94
N GLY A 22 6.56 3.46 15.46
CA GLY A 22 7.61 3.45 16.47
C GLY A 22 8.84 4.27 16.14
N PHE A 23 8.81 5.05 15.07
CA PHE A 23 9.92 5.92 14.70
C PHE A 23 9.86 7.26 15.43
N ASN A 24 11.04 7.83 15.73
CA ASN A 24 11.15 9.10 16.46
C ASN A 24 11.37 10.29 15.53
N SER A 25 11.62 10.05 14.26
CA SER A 25 11.83 11.07 13.24
C SER A 25 11.28 10.58 11.92
N ARG A 26 11.15 11.49 10.96
CA ARG A 26 10.59 11.15 9.65
C ARG A 26 11.39 10.06 8.96
N VAL A 27 10.68 9.08 8.45
CA VAL A 27 11.19 8.03 7.56
C VAL A 27 10.35 8.06 6.28
N GLU A 28 10.72 7.24 5.28
CA GLU A 28 9.81 6.98 4.16
C GLU A 28 8.61 6.21 4.72
N TRP A 29 7.41 6.79 4.62
CA TRP A 29 6.26 6.33 5.41
C TRP A 29 5.14 5.69 4.62
N CYS A 30 5.37 5.33 3.35
CA CYS A 30 4.34 4.66 2.55
C CYS A 30 3.90 3.33 3.20
N ALA A 31 4.86 2.54 3.67
CA ALA A 31 4.57 1.25 4.33
C ALA A 31 3.97 1.45 5.72
N CYS A 32 4.45 2.45 6.47
CA CYS A 32 3.87 2.80 7.77
C CYS A 32 2.39 3.17 7.62
N PHE A 33 2.06 3.93 6.58
CA PHE A 33 0.67 4.33 6.29
C PHE A 33 -0.22 3.11 6.03
N VAL A 34 0.22 2.19 5.17
CA VAL A 34 -0.54 0.98 4.86
C VAL A 34 -0.76 0.16 6.14
N SER A 35 0.29 -0.05 6.92
CA SER A 35 0.21 -0.79 8.18
C SER A 35 -0.75 -0.12 9.16
N TRP A 36 -0.73 1.21 9.24
CA TRP A 36 -1.64 1.97 10.09
C TRP A 36 -3.09 1.77 9.65
N CYS A 37 -3.37 1.83 8.35
CA CYS A 37 -4.72 1.60 7.83
C CYS A 37 -5.24 0.21 8.20
N TYR A 38 -4.40 -0.80 8.07
CA TYR A 38 -4.78 -2.16 8.46
C TYR A 38 -5.06 -2.27 9.95
N ALA A 39 -4.23 -1.65 10.79
CA ALA A 39 -4.44 -1.65 12.24
C ALA A 39 -5.76 -0.95 12.61
N GLN A 40 -6.07 0.17 11.97
CA GLN A 40 -7.34 0.87 12.22
C GLN A 40 -8.55 0.02 11.82
N ALA A 41 -8.39 -0.86 10.84
CA ALA A 41 -9.45 -1.79 10.42
C ALA A 41 -9.49 -3.06 11.27
N GLY A 42 -8.66 -3.19 12.29
CA GLY A 42 -8.65 -4.33 13.20
C GLY A 42 -7.69 -5.46 12.80
N ALA A 43 -6.89 -5.28 11.77
CA ALA A 43 -5.90 -6.29 11.35
C ALA A 43 -4.57 -6.02 12.03
N THR A 44 -4.06 -6.99 12.79
CA THR A 44 -2.78 -6.87 13.49
C THR A 44 -1.60 -7.16 12.56
N GLU A 45 -1.85 -7.81 11.43
CA GLU A 45 -0.86 -8.17 10.42
C GLU A 45 -1.42 -7.93 9.03
N PRO A 46 -0.58 -7.60 8.04
CA PRO A 46 0.85 -7.32 8.18
C PRO A 46 1.12 -5.95 8.81
N LYS A 47 2.28 -5.83 9.44
CA LYS A 47 2.81 -4.55 9.95
C LYS A 47 4.25 -4.45 9.46
N PHE A 48 4.52 -3.52 8.54
CA PHE A 48 5.83 -3.41 7.90
C PHE A 48 6.17 -1.95 7.63
N SER A 49 7.47 -1.65 7.64
CA SER A 49 7.98 -0.31 7.32
C SER A 49 8.79 -0.29 6.03
N GLY A 50 9.15 -1.46 5.50
CA GLY A 50 9.86 -1.61 4.23
C GLY A 50 9.01 -2.36 3.22
N CYS A 51 9.12 -2.00 1.95
CA CYS A 51 8.23 -2.54 0.91
C CYS A 51 8.65 -3.92 0.42
N THR A 52 9.95 -4.19 0.25
CA THR A 52 10.42 -5.44 -0.36
C THR A 52 10.35 -6.61 0.61
N SER A 53 11.26 -6.68 1.58
CA SER A 53 11.31 -7.81 2.50
C SER A 53 10.21 -7.77 3.55
N GLY A 54 9.82 -6.58 3.97
CA GLY A 54 8.78 -6.40 4.98
C GLY A 54 7.38 -6.66 4.42
N GLY A 55 6.98 -5.88 3.41
CA GLY A 55 5.61 -5.96 2.86
C GLY A 55 5.45 -7.06 1.84
N MET A 56 6.12 -6.93 0.70
CA MET A 56 6.04 -7.92 -0.38
C MET A 56 6.41 -9.31 0.12
N GLY A 57 7.49 -9.41 0.87
CA GLY A 57 7.96 -10.68 1.43
C GLY A 57 6.95 -11.33 2.37
N TRP A 58 6.27 -10.53 3.20
CA TRP A 58 5.24 -11.06 4.09
C TRP A 58 4.10 -11.70 3.30
N PHE A 59 3.57 -10.99 2.29
CA PHE A 59 2.47 -11.53 1.46
C PHE A 59 2.91 -12.77 0.70
N GLN A 60 4.12 -12.77 0.15
CA GLN A 60 4.66 -13.94 -0.57
C GLN A 60 4.77 -15.16 0.34
N SER A 61 5.29 -15.00 1.55
CA SER A 61 5.48 -16.11 2.50
C SER A 61 4.17 -16.65 3.06
N HIS A 62 3.11 -15.84 3.01
CA HIS A 62 1.77 -16.25 3.50
C HIS A 62 0.84 -16.73 2.38
N GLY A 63 1.36 -16.84 1.14
CA GLY A 63 0.53 -17.28 0.01
C GLY A 63 -0.54 -16.27 -0.40
N GLN A 64 -0.33 -14.98 -0.09
CA GLN A 64 -1.28 -13.89 -0.33
C GLN A 64 -0.73 -12.87 -1.32
N TRP A 65 0.14 -13.29 -2.21
CA TRP A 65 0.77 -12.44 -3.22
C TRP A 65 0.20 -12.74 -4.60
N ALA A 66 -0.03 -11.69 -5.39
CA ALA A 66 -0.41 -11.80 -6.80
C ALA A 66 0.44 -10.84 -7.64
N ASP A 67 0.77 -11.25 -8.87
CA ASP A 67 1.57 -10.38 -9.74
C ASP A 67 0.69 -9.30 -10.40
N ARG A 68 1.34 -8.42 -11.20
CA ARG A 68 0.66 -7.28 -11.83
C ARG A 68 -0.47 -7.67 -12.77
N ASN A 69 -0.49 -8.88 -13.27
CA ASN A 69 -1.51 -9.34 -14.24
C ASN A 69 -2.77 -9.88 -13.56
N TYR A 70 -2.76 -9.99 -12.25
CA TYR A 70 -3.93 -10.42 -11.48
C TYR A 70 -5.00 -9.34 -11.57
N THR A 71 -6.25 -9.73 -11.80
CA THR A 71 -7.34 -8.78 -12.03
C THR A 71 -8.44 -8.82 -10.99
N ASP A 72 -8.40 -9.78 -10.06
CA ASP A 72 -9.45 -9.94 -9.05
C ASP A 72 -9.10 -9.27 -7.72
N ILE A 73 -8.38 -8.16 -7.80
CA ILE A 73 -8.04 -7.33 -6.63
C ILE A 73 -9.28 -6.62 -6.12
N ALA A 74 -9.30 -6.35 -4.82
CA ALA A 74 -10.44 -5.74 -4.15
C ALA A 74 -10.01 -4.57 -3.28
N PRO A 75 -10.94 -3.64 -2.97
CA PRO A 75 -10.62 -2.57 -2.00
C PRO A 75 -10.10 -3.16 -0.69
N GLY A 76 -9.04 -2.60 -0.18
CA GLY A 76 -8.34 -3.07 1.01
C GLY A 76 -7.10 -3.90 0.73
N ASP A 77 -6.91 -4.39 -0.49
CA ASP A 77 -5.68 -5.05 -0.86
C ASP A 77 -4.53 -4.04 -0.93
N ALA A 78 -3.30 -4.50 -0.72
CA ALA A 78 -2.11 -3.68 -0.91
C ALA A 78 -1.68 -3.73 -2.37
N ILE A 79 -1.15 -2.61 -2.86
CA ILE A 79 -0.56 -2.53 -4.19
C ILE A 79 0.89 -2.08 -4.05
N PHE A 80 1.80 -2.83 -4.66
CA PHE A 80 3.23 -2.58 -4.62
C PHE A 80 3.72 -2.12 -5.98
N PHE A 81 4.63 -1.15 -5.99
CA PHE A 81 5.13 -0.53 -7.21
C PHE A 81 6.63 -0.76 -7.34
N ASP A 82 7.09 -0.87 -8.58
CA ASP A 82 8.50 -0.98 -8.94
C ASP A 82 8.75 0.08 -10.03
N TRP A 83 9.18 1.26 -9.57
CA TRP A 83 9.32 2.41 -10.47
C TRP A 83 10.50 2.28 -11.42
N ASP A 84 11.56 1.58 -11.01
CA ASP A 84 12.82 1.50 -11.75
C ASP A 84 13.07 0.15 -12.46
N GLY A 85 12.13 -0.80 -12.34
CA GLY A 85 12.25 -2.10 -12.98
C GLY A 85 13.28 -3.03 -12.34
N SER A 86 13.67 -2.76 -11.09
CA SER A 86 14.69 -3.54 -10.37
C SER A 86 14.20 -4.92 -9.89
N GLY A 87 12.88 -5.12 -9.83
CA GLY A 87 12.27 -6.30 -9.22
C GLY A 87 11.96 -6.14 -7.74
N ASP A 88 12.50 -5.12 -7.10
CA ASP A 88 12.18 -4.77 -5.71
C ASP A 88 10.95 -3.85 -5.69
N ALA A 89 10.27 -3.82 -4.56
CA ALA A 89 9.13 -2.92 -4.37
C ALA A 89 9.63 -1.59 -3.82
N ASP A 90 9.40 -0.51 -4.58
CA ASP A 90 9.85 0.84 -4.22
C ASP A 90 8.82 1.60 -3.40
N HIS A 91 7.55 1.19 -3.47
CA HIS A 91 6.42 1.92 -2.91
C HIS A 91 5.25 0.99 -2.68
N VAL A 92 4.33 1.40 -1.82
CA VAL A 92 3.13 0.61 -1.52
C VAL A 92 1.96 1.55 -1.22
N GLY A 93 0.76 1.11 -1.57
CA GLY A 93 -0.47 1.82 -1.26
C GLY A 93 -1.61 0.87 -0.94
N ILE A 94 -2.79 1.43 -0.72
CA ILE A 94 -4.03 0.69 -0.50
C ILE A 94 -4.90 0.81 -1.74
N VAL A 95 -5.40 -0.32 -2.24
CA VAL A 95 -6.40 -0.33 -3.30
C VAL A 95 -7.73 0.13 -2.71
N VAL A 96 -8.34 1.14 -3.31
CA VAL A 96 -9.65 1.66 -2.87
C VAL A 96 -10.75 1.42 -3.89
N GLY A 97 -10.41 1.01 -5.09
CA GLY A 97 -11.41 0.66 -6.12
C GLY A 97 -10.77 0.13 -7.38
N VAL A 98 -11.57 -0.60 -8.16
CA VAL A 98 -11.19 -1.07 -9.50
C VAL A 98 -12.41 -0.89 -10.39
N GLU A 99 -12.25 -0.19 -11.49
CA GLU A 99 -13.35 0.08 -12.41
C GLU A 99 -12.82 0.35 -13.81
N ASN A 100 -13.43 -0.26 -14.81
CA ASN A 100 -13.15 0.00 -16.22
C ASN A 100 -11.65 -0.11 -16.59
N GLY A 101 -10.98 -1.14 -16.06
CA GLY A 101 -9.57 -1.36 -16.37
C GLY A 101 -8.61 -0.44 -15.62
N THR A 102 -9.07 0.25 -14.58
CA THR A 102 -8.27 1.17 -13.79
C THR A 102 -8.31 0.76 -12.33
N VAL A 103 -7.15 0.76 -11.67
CA VAL A 103 -7.05 0.57 -10.21
C VAL A 103 -6.87 1.93 -9.56
N TYR A 104 -7.65 2.19 -8.53
CA TYR A 104 -7.60 3.43 -7.74
C TYR A 104 -6.98 3.13 -6.39
N THR A 105 -6.10 4.03 -5.95
CA THR A 105 -5.29 3.81 -4.75
C THR A 105 -5.30 5.03 -3.84
N VAL A 106 -4.96 4.80 -2.56
CA VAL A 106 -4.51 5.86 -1.65
C VAL A 106 -3.11 5.48 -1.19
N GLU A 107 -2.18 6.42 -1.33
CA GLU A 107 -0.76 6.18 -1.07
C GLU A 107 -0.22 7.24 -0.14
N GLY A 108 0.45 6.81 0.91
CA GLY A 108 1.21 7.70 1.78
C GLY A 108 2.57 8.01 1.18
N ASN A 109 3.18 9.10 1.61
CA ASN A 109 4.51 9.51 1.13
C ASN A 109 4.56 9.61 -0.40
N SER A 110 3.48 10.07 -1.00
CA SER A 110 3.36 10.29 -2.42
C SER A 110 3.91 11.68 -2.78
N SER A 111 3.71 12.13 -3.99
CA SER A 111 4.23 13.42 -4.44
C SER A 111 3.88 14.54 -3.44
N GLY A 112 4.89 15.32 -3.00
CA GLY A 112 4.71 16.37 -2.02
C GLY A 112 4.69 15.89 -0.57
N ASP A 113 5.23 14.70 -0.28
CA ASP A 113 5.26 14.12 1.06
C ASP A 113 3.85 14.03 1.66
N MET A 114 2.90 13.59 0.86
CA MET A 114 1.48 13.69 1.16
C MET A 114 0.77 12.36 0.89
N CYS A 115 -0.32 12.13 1.62
CA CYS A 115 -1.25 11.05 1.33
C CYS A 115 -2.14 11.49 0.15
N ARG A 116 -2.10 10.74 -0.96
CA ARG A 116 -2.79 11.09 -2.21
C ARG A 116 -3.64 9.97 -2.76
N TYR A 117 -4.69 10.36 -3.46
CA TYR A 117 -5.52 9.49 -4.27
C TYR A 117 -4.93 9.43 -5.67
N ASN A 118 -4.61 8.22 -6.14
CA ASN A 118 -3.98 8.01 -7.44
C ASN A 118 -4.73 6.93 -8.23
N SER A 119 -4.39 6.80 -9.52
CA SER A 119 -4.96 5.75 -10.36
C SER A 119 -3.93 5.27 -11.38
N TYR A 120 -4.07 4.00 -11.78
CA TYR A 120 -3.16 3.34 -12.73
C TYR A 120 -3.96 2.38 -13.59
N PRO A 121 -3.55 2.17 -14.87
CA PRO A 121 -4.14 1.09 -15.66
C PRO A 121 -3.84 -0.28 -15.01
N LEU A 122 -4.80 -1.17 -15.04
CA LEU A 122 -4.56 -2.56 -14.64
C LEU A 122 -3.45 -3.15 -15.51
N GLY A 123 -2.53 -3.90 -14.89
CA GLY A 123 -1.41 -4.49 -15.60
C GLY A 123 -0.30 -3.53 -15.95
N SER A 124 -0.36 -2.27 -15.49
CA SER A 124 0.70 -1.29 -15.71
C SER A 124 2.07 -1.85 -15.31
N SER A 125 3.10 -1.54 -16.11
CA SER A 125 4.46 -2.00 -15.85
C SER A 125 5.07 -1.46 -14.56
N VAL A 126 4.52 -0.37 -14.00
CA VAL A 126 4.99 0.17 -12.71
C VAL A 126 4.46 -0.61 -11.53
N ILE A 127 3.44 -1.44 -11.72
CA ILE A 127 2.89 -2.27 -10.64
C ILE A 127 3.77 -3.50 -10.49
N ARG A 128 4.32 -3.73 -9.29
CA ARG A 128 5.10 -4.93 -8.98
C ARG A 128 4.17 -6.12 -8.70
N GLY A 129 3.09 -5.88 -7.99
CA GLY A 129 2.11 -6.89 -7.64
C GLY A 129 1.22 -6.42 -6.51
N TYR A 130 0.44 -7.35 -5.98
CA TYR A 130 -0.59 -7.07 -4.98
C TYR A 130 -0.44 -7.98 -3.76
N GLY A 131 -0.69 -7.41 -2.60
CA GLY A 131 -0.86 -8.18 -1.37
C GLY A 131 -2.35 -8.35 -1.09
N LEU A 132 -2.82 -9.59 -1.07
CA LEU A 132 -4.23 -9.91 -0.95
C LEU A 132 -4.57 -10.10 0.53
N MET A 133 -5.43 -9.23 1.06
CA MET A 133 -5.86 -9.33 2.45
C MET A 133 -7.02 -10.30 2.57
N LEU A 134 -6.96 -11.12 3.62
CA LEU A 134 -8.01 -12.09 3.93
C LEU A 134 -8.92 -11.49 5.00
N TRP A 135 -9.95 -10.79 4.58
CA TRP A 135 -10.95 -10.20 5.48
C TRP A 135 -12.05 -11.22 5.76
N ASN A 136 -12.39 -11.39 7.02
CA ASN A 136 -13.50 -12.25 7.43
C ASN A 136 -14.68 -11.41 7.86
#